data_51025fd23bd8e3f5593be7237ba1bebe
#
_entry.id   51025fd23bd8e3f5593be7237ba1bebe
#
_cell.length_a   1.000
_cell.length_b   1.000
_cell.length_c   1.000
_cell.angle_alpha   90.00
_cell.angle_beta   90.00
_cell.angle_gamma   90.00
#
_symmetry.space_group_name_H-M   'P 1'
#
loop_
_entity.id
_entity.type
_entity.pdbx_description
1 polymer ?
#
loop_
_entity_poly.entity_id
_entity_poly.type
_entity_poly.pdbx_seq_one_letter_code
_entity_poly.pdbx_strand_id
1 'polypeptide(L)'
;MIDLANNLFVIISALLVFTMTISVGLLEVGELGEGYTVSLLKTMLITGSALFFMAFVGFNTAFAPAVGGIIGNPLYNGLFLGGFSPDVPGLLSGVWWSTAPAYFATNLSLGTYFLFETAFASVTLALVGVVTLRKVKLEAFFLYSIPYFVIIWNLPAAWIWNPTGWLYIMGMRDFAGGLIVHAAAGAAGLGILVQVWSEERKKGLKESPKVNPSLSPGWLTLSILLLWVGWFGFNPGSVLAFNSSAMVVVLTTFLAAASSFLSIMFFQYYRTRQNPGLLYAVNGILMGLVLITPLAGFVSPASSVILGLIGGPLFLAGEKWFAKAKWFSDPVGLLPGHLLGGLFGVLMIAFFTQRSFAVASGTPSLPDGLLFGGGYSAVQQLAIEAFGTAIVLITVFVLSFLTVRLISVAVHGITTDYSKEKLVS
;
A
#
# COMPACT_ATOMS: atom_id res chain seq x y z
N MET A 1 8.81 24.41 16.10
CA MET A 1 7.46 24.98 16.29
C MET A 1 6.50 24.19 15.39
N ILE A 2 5.33 23.80 15.88
CA ILE A 2 4.33 23.09 15.05
C ILE A 2 3.84 24.03 13.95
N ASP A 3 3.81 23.57 12.71
CA ASP A 3 3.19 24.28 11.59
C ASP A 3 1.73 23.85 11.46
N LEU A 4 0.81 24.75 11.78
CA LEU A 4 -0.63 24.45 11.78
C LEU A 4 -1.17 24.15 10.37
N ALA A 5 -0.65 24.79 9.32
CA ALA A 5 -1.09 24.56 7.95
C ALA A 5 -0.66 23.17 7.47
N ASN A 6 0.58 22.75 7.77
CA ASN A 6 1.07 21.43 7.46
C ASN A 6 0.29 20.35 8.24
N ASN A 7 0.03 20.58 9.54
CA ASN A 7 -0.77 19.64 10.33
C ASN A 7 -2.20 19.49 9.80
N LEU A 8 -2.88 20.59 9.48
CA LEU A 8 -4.22 20.55 8.90
C LEU A 8 -4.23 19.80 7.57
N PHE A 9 -3.26 20.09 6.68
CA PHE A 9 -3.13 19.40 5.40
C PHE A 9 -2.95 17.89 5.58
N VAL A 10 -2.05 17.48 6.47
CA VAL A 10 -1.77 16.05 6.69
C VAL A 10 -2.92 15.35 7.41
N ILE A 11 -3.65 16.02 8.33
CA ILE A 11 -4.87 15.45 8.95
C ILE A 11 -5.95 15.22 7.88
N ILE A 12 -6.20 16.20 7.00
CA ILE A 12 -7.15 16.03 5.90
C ILE A 12 -6.70 14.89 4.98
N SER A 13 -5.41 14.82 4.68
CA SER A 13 -4.83 13.72 3.89
C SER A 13 -5.03 12.37 4.57
N ALA A 14 -4.82 12.26 5.87
CA ALA A 14 -5.09 11.03 6.64
C ALA A 14 -6.56 10.61 6.55
N LEU A 15 -7.49 11.55 6.68
CA LEU A 15 -8.93 11.27 6.54
C LEU A 15 -9.27 10.75 5.14
N LEU A 16 -8.69 11.35 4.09
CA LEU A 16 -8.86 10.88 2.71
C LEU A 16 -8.31 9.46 2.53
N VAL A 17 -7.14 9.13 3.12
CA VAL A 17 -6.59 7.78 3.07
C VAL A 17 -7.44 6.79 3.88
N PHE A 18 -7.98 7.16 5.03
CA PHE A 18 -8.95 6.31 5.75
C PHE A 18 -10.20 6.02 4.93
N THR A 19 -10.70 6.99 4.14
CA THR A 19 -11.83 6.73 3.22
C THR A 19 -11.46 5.69 2.15
N MET A 20 -10.18 5.54 1.81
CA MET A 20 -9.74 4.49 0.88
C MET A 20 -9.90 3.09 1.48
N THR A 21 -9.72 2.89 2.79
CA THR A 21 -10.03 1.61 3.47
C THR A 21 -11.49 1.23 3.26
N ILE A 22 -12.41 2.19 3.41
CA ILE A 22 -13.84 1.99 3.15
C ILE A 22 -14.08 1.68 1.67
N SER A 23 -13.41 2.42 0.79
CA SER A 23 -13.57 2.27 -0.65
C SER A 23 -13.10 0.91 -1.15
N VAL A 24 -12.04 0.35 -0.57
CA VAL A 24 -11.57 -1.01 -0.85
C VAL A 24 -12.66 -2.03 -0.45
N GLY A 25 -13.32 -1.86 0.70
CA GLY A 25 -14.47 -2.70 1.07
C GLY A 25 -15.62 -2.60 0.06
N LEU A 26 -15.93 -1.40 -0.43
CA LEU A 26 -16.94 -1.21 -1.48
C LEU A 26 -16.50 -1.81 -2.83
N LEU A 27 -15.20 -1.82 -3.12
CA LEU A 27 -14.64 -2.50 -4.28
C LEU A 27 -14.95 -4.00 -4.24
N GLU A 28 -14.79 -4.64 -3.09
CA GLU A 28 -15.12 -6.05 -2.89
C GLU A 28 -16.60 -6.34 -3.14
N VAL A 29 -17.50 -5.49 -2.66
CA VAL A 29 -18.93 -5.58 -2.98
C VAL A 29 -19.17 -5.44 -4.48
N GLY A 30 -18.49 -4.48 -5.11
CA GLY A 30 -18.64 -4.16 -6.53
C GLY A 30 -18.07 -5.19 -7.49
N GLU A 31 -16.97 -5.84 -7.14
CA GLU A 31 -16.24 -6.78 -8.02
C GLU A 31 -16.54 -8.24 -7.70
N LEU A 32 -16.68 -8.59 -6.43
CA LEU A 32 -16.81 -9.98 -5.98
C LEU A 32 -18.23 -10.35 -5.57
N GLY A 33 -19.16 -9.38 -5.53
CA GLY A 33 -20.51 -9.60 -5.01
C GLY A 33 -20.49 -9.99 -3.53
N GLU A 34 -19.51 -9.49 -2.76
CA GLU A 34 -19.47 -9.66 -1.30
C GLU A 34 -20.71 -9.02 -0.68
N GLY A 35 -21.24 -9.63 0.36
CA GLY A 35 -22.35 -9.05 1.11
C GLY A 35 -21.94 -7.69 1.71
N TYR A 36 -22.77 -6.67 1.52
CA TYR A 36 -22.49 -5.32 2.00
C TYR A 36 -22.19 -5.28 3.51
N THR A 37 -22.96 -6.02 4.31
CA THR A 37 -22.78 -6.12 5.75
C THR A 37 -21.43 -6.73 6.13
N VAL A 38 -20.99 -7.79 5.43
CA VAL A 38 -19.70 -8.45 5.68
C VAL A 38 -18.55 -7.54 5.33
N SER A 39 -18.63 -6.85 4.18
CA SER A 39 -17.62 -5.89 3.76
C SER A 39 -17.51 -4.71 4.74
N LEU A 40 -18.64 -4.17 5.18
CA LEU A 40 -18.66 -3.08 6.16
C LEU A 40 -18.05 -3.52 7.51
N LEU A 41 -18.45 -4.69 8.03
CA LEU A 41 -17.91 -5.23 9.28
C LEU A 41 -16.39 -5.43 9.17
N LYS A 42 -15.89 -5.98 8.08
CA LYS A 42 -14.47 -6.15 7.83
C LYS A 42 -13.73 -4.81 7.79
N THR A 43 -14.27 -3.82 7.09
CA THR A 43 -13.72 -2.46 7.05
C THR A 43 -13.62 -1.84 8.45
N MET A 44 -14.65 -2.01 9.27
CA MET A 44 -14.66 -1.54 10.67
C MET A 44 -13.61 -2.28 11.52
N LEU A 45 -13.49 -3.61 11.35
CA LEU A 45 -12.47 -4.41 12.04
C LEU A 45 -11.06 -3.99 11.65
N ILE A 46 -10.79 -3.78 10.36
CA ILE A 46 -9.49 -3.32 9.87
C ILE A 46 -9.16 -1.95 10.47
N THR A 47 -10.07 -0.98 10.36
CA THR A 47 -9.85 0.38 10.85
C THR A 47 -9.67 0.42 12.38
N GLY A 48 -10.53 -0.28 13.13
CA GLY A 48 -10.44 -0.36 14.59
C GLY A 48 -9.14 -1.05 15.05
N SER A 49 -8.77 -2.17 14.41
CA SER A 49 -7.53 -2.87 14.70
C SER A 49 -6.30 -2.01 14.37
N ALA A 50 -6.29 -1.30 13.24
CA ALA A 50 -5.21 -0.39 12.88
C ALA A 50 -5.03 0.69 13.95
N LEU A 51 -6.08 1.43 14.28
CA LEU A 51 -6.02 2.49 15.30
C LEU A 51 -5.55 1.95 16.65
N PHE A 52 -6.07 0.81 17.09
CA PHE A 52 -5.72 0.24 18.40
C PHE A 52 -4.29 -0.30 18.43
N PHE A 53 -3.90 -1.19 17.50
CA PHE A 53 -2.60 -1.86 17.57
C PHE A 53 -1.45 -0.96 17.13
N MET A 54 -1.68 -0.02 16.22
CA MET A 54 -0.70 1.03 15.92
C MET A 54 -0.47 1.94 17.12
N ALA A 55 -1.54 2.37 17.84
CA ALA A 55 -1.38 3.15 19.06
C ALA A 55 -0.70 2.35 20.17
N PHE A 56 -1.04 1.06 20.31
CA PHE A 56 -0.51 0.22 21.38
C PHE A 56 1.02 0.13 21.33
N VAL A 57 1.58 -0.34 20.22
CA VAL A 57 3.03 -0.45 20.01
C VAL A 57 3.46 -0.31 18.53
N GLY A 58 2.53 -0.51 17.60
CA GLY A 58 2.87 -0.66 16.18
C GLY A 58 3.51 0.60 15.60
N PHE A 59 3.01 1.77 15.94
CA PHE A 59 3.60 3.03 15.48
C PHE A 59 5.05 3.19 15.97
N ASN A 60 5.34 2.82 17.22
CA ASN A 60 6.70 2.81 17.75
C ASN A 60 7.58 1.81 16.99
N THR A 61 7.05 0.61 16.68
CA THR A 61 7.78 -0.43 15.92
C THR A 61 8.22 0.06 14.54
N ALA A 62 7.39 0.89 13.89
CA ALA A 62 7.71 1.47 12.58
C ALA A 62 8.57 2.73 12.69
N PHE A 63 8.21 3.66 13.56
CA PHE A 63 8.65 5.05 13.45
C PHE A 63 9.48 5.57 14.64
N ALA A 64 9.58 4.87 15.76
CA ALA A 64 10.55 5.21 16.80
C ALA A 64 11.99 4.98 16.30
N PRO A 65 13.01 5.61 16.92
CA PRO A 65 14.40 5.37 16.55
C PRO A 65 14.69 3.87 16.45
N ALA A 66 15.20 3.44 15.30
CA ALA A 66 15.35 2.01 15.01
C ALA A 66 16.56 1.41 15.74
N VAL A 67 16.35 0.30 16.42
CA VAL A 67 17.40 -0.49 17.05
C VAL A 67 18.11 -1.28 15.95
N GLY A 68 19.42 -1.00 15.77
CA GLY A 68 20.21 -1.61 14.72
C GLY A 68 19.70 -1.33 13.29
N GLY A 69 18.87 -0.30 13.11
CA GLY A 69 18.25 0.03 11.83
C GLY A 69 17.11 -0.92 11.42
N ILE A 70 16.77 -1.93 12.23
CA ILE A 70 15.85 -3.00 11.83
C ILE A 70 14.41 -2.75 12.30
N ILE A 71 14.23 -2.33 13.54
CA ILE A 71 12.92 -2.16 14.15
C ILE A 71 12.94 -0.97 15.10
N GLY A 72 11.95 -0.11 15.06
CA GLY A 72 11.78 0.95 16.03
C GLY A 72 11.59 0.36 17.44
N ASN A 73 12.06 1.08 18.47
CA ASN A 73 11.88 0.65 19.85
C ASN A 73 10.38 0.60 20.21
N PRO A 74 9.77 -0.58 20.43
CA PRO A 74 8.33 -0.70 20.65
C PRO A 74 7.83 0.05 21.91
N LEU A 75 8.72 0.20 22.89
CA LEU A 75 8.41 0.85 24.16
C LEU A 75 8.94 2.29 24.23
N TYR A 76 9.28 2.89 23.08
CA TYR A 76 9.72 4.28 23.03
C TYR A 76 8.65 5.22 23.60
N ASN A 77 8.96 5.96 24.65
CA ASN A 77 8.02 6.75 25.45
C ASN A 77 6.87 5.95 26.12
N GLY A 78 6.88 4.61 26.02
CA GLY A 78 5.84 3.74 26.60
C GLY A 78 4.76 3.29 25.63
N LEU A 79 3.83 2.50 26.14
CA LEU A 79 2.65 2.02 25.40
C LEU A 79 1.70 3.17 25.07
N PHE A 80 0.87 2.99 24.04
CA PHE A 80 -0.13 3.96 23.59
C PHE A 80 0.49 5.35 23.35
N LEU A 81 1.66 5.38 22.68
CA LEU A 81 2.41 6.61 22.36
C LEU A 81 2.85 7.40 23.61
N GLY A 82 2.98 6.71 24.74
CA GLY A 82 3.26 7.37 26.02
C GLY A 82 2.09 8.15 26.62
N GLY A 83 0.85 7.86 26.20
CA GLY A 83 -0.35 8.63 26.48
C GLY A 83 -0.78 8.72 27.94
N PHE A 84 -0.05 8.05 28.86
CA PHE A 84 -0.25 8.22 30.31
C PHE A 84 0.54 9.38 30.92
N SER A 85 1.41 10.03 30.13
CA SER A 85 2.21 11.16 30.57
C SER A 85 1.99 12.36 29.65
N PRO A 86 1.65 13.55 30.21
CA PRO A 86 1.54 14.78 29.44
C PRO A 86 2.90 15.30 28.96
N ASP A 87 4.00 14.82 29.54
CA ASP A 87 5.36 15.29 29.29
C ASP A 87 6.04 14.55 28.12
N VAL A 88 5.31 13.66 27.43
CA VAL A 88 5.87 12.94 26.28
C VAL A 88 6.23 13.94 25.17
N PRO A 89 7.50 13.96 24.72
CA PRO A 89 7.92 14.84 23.63
C PRO A 89 7.06 14.64 22.38
N GLY A 90 6.56 15.71 21.82
CA GLY A 90 5.74 15.71 20.60
C GLY A 90 4.27 15.43 20.78
N LEU A 91 3.80 14.95 21.95
CA LEU A 91 2.38 14.70 22.16
C LEU A 91 1.56 15.99 22.22
N LEU A 92 1.99 16.95 23.06
CA LEU A 92 1.35 18.27 23.20
C LEU A 92 2.20 19.42 22.63
N SER A 93 3.52 19.31 22.67
CA SER A 93 4.42 20.43 22.48
C SER A 93 5.20 20.44 21.16
N GLY A 94 5.06 19.44 20.30
CA GLY A 94 5.80 19.47 19.05
C GLY A 94 6.05 18.13 18.39
N VAL A 95 7.10 18.10 17.61
CA VAL A 95 7.44 17.00 16.73
C VAL A 95 8.13 15.89 17.52
N TRP A 96 7.61 14.69 17.42
CA TRP A 96 8.19 13.46 17.95
C TRP A 96 9.69 13.29 17.58
N TRP A 97 10.04 13.66 16.36
CA TRP A 97 11.38 13.55 15.80
C TRP A 97 12.26 14.77 16.02
N SER A 98 12.06 15.55 17.05
CA SER A 98 12.87 16.75 17.31
C SER A 98 14.37 16.47 17.39
N THR A 99 14.75 15.21 17.62
CA THR A 99 16.13 14.70 17.59
C THR A 99 16.53 14.04 16.27
N ALA A 100 15.61 13.89 15.32
CA ALA A 100 15.91 13.32 14.01
C ALA A 100 16.76 14.28 13.18
N PRO A 101 17.52 13.77 12.18
CA PRO A 101 18.25 14.63 11.24
C PRO A 101 17.35 15.69 10.63
N ALA A 102 17.88 16.90 10.43
CA ALA A 102 17.13 18.09 10.02
C ALA A 102 16.28 17.92 8.75
N TYR A 103 16.65 16.99 7.86
CA TYR A 103 15.91 16.69 6.64
C TYR A 103 14.63 15.88 6.86
N PHE A 104 14.39 15.37 8.07
CA PHE A 104 13.15 14.69 8.45
C PHE A 104 12.31 15.48 9.46
N ALA A 105 12.67 16.71 9.73
CA ALA A 105 11.92 17.59 10.63
C ALA A 105 10.60 18.03 9.95
N THR A 106 9.56 17.22 10.11
CA THR A 106 8.27 17.44 9.45
C THR A 106 7.45 18.59 10.04
N ASN A 107 7.83 19.16 11.18
CA ASN A 107 7.03 20.16 11.94
C ASN A 107 5.58 19.70 12.21
N LEU A 108 5.32 18.39 12.17
CA LEU A 108 4.04 17.78 12.47
C LEU A 108 3.96 17.37 13.94
N SER A 109 2.77 17.40 14.51
CA SER A 109 2.53 16.78 15.80
C SER A 109 2.59 15.27 15.72
N LEU A 110 2.91 14.60 16.83
CA LEU A 110 2.86 13.15 16.93
C LEU A 110 1.51 12.60 16.50
N GLY A 111 0.41 13.22 16.98
CA GLY A 111 -0.94 12.76 16.63
C GLY A 111 -1.27 12.88 15.15
N THR A 112 -0.82 13.94 14.48
CA THR A 112 -0.99 14.11 13.03
C THR A 112 -0.27 13.02 12.26
N TYR A 113 1.02 12.80 12.57
CA TYR A 113 1.82 11.79 11.89
C TYR A 113 1.32 10.36 12.18
N PHE A 114 0.94 10.09 13.43
CA PHE A 114 0.31 8.82 13.82
C PHE A 114 -0.95 8.52 13.00
N LEU A 115 -1.87 9.48 12.87
CA LEU A 115 -3.10 9.29 12.10
C LEU A 115 -2.79 9.01 10.63
N PHE A 116 -1.86 9.75 10.05
CA PHE A 116 -1.48 9.60 8.65
C PHE A 116 -0.91 8.22 8.37
N GLU A 117 0.09 7.79 9.12
CA GLU A 117 0.74 6.49 8.93
C GLU A 117 -0.18 5.30 9.28
N THR A 118 -1.07 5.49 10.28
CA THR A 118 -2.07 4.46 10.61
C THR A 118 -3.09 4.28 9.48
N ALA A 119 -3.44 5.35 8.77
CA ALA A 119 -4.31 5.26 7.60
C ALA A 119 -3.65 4.43 6.48
N PHE A 120 -2.34 4.58 6.26
CA PHE A 120 -1.57 3.77 5.30
C PHE A 120 -1.52 2.29 5.70
N ALA A 121 -1.27 2.00 6.97
CA ALA A 121 -1.33 0.63 7.48
C ALA A 121 -2.72 0.01 7.28
N SER A 122 -3.79 0.77 7.57
CA SER A 122 -5.18 0.35 7.44
C SER A 122 -5.54 -0.01 6.00
N VAL A 123 -5.28 0.89 5.04
CA VAL A 123 -5.58 0.64 3.63
C VAL A 123 -4.75 -0.53 3.07
N THR A 124 -3.51 -0.71 3.54
CA THR A 124 -2.67 -1.85 3.13
C THR A 124 -3.31 -3.18 3.53
N LEU A 125 -3.80 -3.31 4.77
CA LEU A 125 -4.48 -4.54 5.20
C LEU A 125 -5.81 -4.74 4.45
N ALA A 126 -6.53 -3.66 4.09
CA ALA A 126 -7.71 -3.77 3.26
C ALA A 126 -7.39 -4.38 1.88
N LEU A 127 -6.28 -3.98 1.25
CA LEU A 127 -5.81 -4.58 0.00
C LEU A 127 -5.43 -6.06 0.17
N VAL A 128 -4.79 -6.45 1.28
CA VAL A 128 -4.57 -7.87 1.61
C VAL A 128 -5.89 -8.61 1.69
N GLY A 129 -6.92 -7.97 2.27
CA GLY A 129 -8.28 -8.48 2.32
C GLY A 129 -8.81 -8.83 0.92
N VAL A 130 -8.68 -7.96 -0.06
CA VAL A 130 -9.16 -8.21 -1.45
C VAL A 130 -8.50 -9.42 -2.09
N VAL A 131 -7.19 -9.63 -1.88
CA VAL A 131 -6.49 -10.83 -2.41
C VAL A 131 -7.02 -12.12 -1.79
N THR A 132 -7.36 -12.09 -0.51
CA THR A 132 -7.64 -13.28 0.30
C THR A 132 -9.11 -13.54 0.54
N LEU A 133 -9.96 -12.58 0.20
CA LEU A 133 -11.39 -12.61 0.44
C LEU A 133 -12.08 -13.80 -0.18
N ARG A 134 -13.20 -14.17 0.46
CA ARG A 134 -13.97 -15.37 0.14
C ARG A 134 -13.20 -16.68 0.33
N LYS A 135 -11.91 -16.63 0.70
CA LYS A 135 -11.12 -17.83 0.99
C LYS A 135 -10.66 -17.92 2.44
N VAL A 136 -10.69 -16.82 3.17
CA VAL A 136 -10.23 -16.74 4.56
C VAL A 136 -11.39 -16.36 5.48
N LYS A 137 -11.56 -17.12 6.55
CA LYS A 137 -12.55 -16.84 7.62
C LYS A 137 -12.30 -15.47 8.23
N LEU A 138 -13.35 -14.72 8.53
CA LEU A 138 -13.27 -13.39 9.12
C LEU A 138 -12.51 -13.39 10.46
N GLU A 139 -12.74 -14.41 11.31
CA GLU A 139 -12.02 -14.59 12.57
C GLU A 139 -10.50 -14.78 12.38
N ALA A 140 -10.10 -15.56 11.38
CA ALA A 140 -8.69 -15.76 11.05
C ALA A 140 -8.05 -14.47 10.51
N PHE A 141 -8.79 -13.71 9.71
CA PHE A 141 -8.35 -12.42 9.20
C PHE A 141 -8.19 -11.39 10.33
N PHE A 142 -9.13 -11.37 11.28
CA PHE A 142 -9.02 -10.52 12.48
C PHE A 142 -7.79 -10.89 13.31
N LEU A 143 -7.56 -12.17 13.60
CA LEU A 143 -6.37 -12.61 14.32
C LEU A 143 -5.07 -12.26 13.58
N TYR A 144 -5.09 -12.30 12.24
CA TYR A 144 -3.96 -11.88 11.42
C TYR A 144 -3.69 -10.38 11.50
N SER A 145 -4.74 -9.55 11.67
CA SER A 145 -4.59 -8.09 11.78
C SER A 145 -3.70 -7.66 12.95
N ILE A 146 -3.67 -8.43 14.04
CA ILE A 146 -2.87 -8.14 15.23
C ILE A 146 -1.36 -8.09 14.90
N PRO A 147 -0.71 -9.21 14.51
CA PRO A 147 0.70 -9.19 14.15
C PRO A 147 0.98 -8.34 12.89
N TYR A 148 -0.03 -8.14 12.05
CA TYR A 148 0.11 -7.26 10.89
C TYR A 148 0.41 -5.82 11.31
N PHE A 149 -0.40 -5.24 12.19
CA PHE A 149 -0.22 -3.88 12.69
C PHE A 149 0.83 -3.74 13.80
N VAL A 150 1.32 -4.84 14.35
CA VAL A 150 2.40 -4.79 15.35
C VAL A 150 3.77 -4.93 14.71
N ILE A 151 3.91 -5.76 13.65
CA ILE A 151 5.22 -6.10 13.11
C ILE A 151 5.27 -6.25 11.58
N ILE A 152 4.31 -6.92 10.93
CA ILE A 152 4.47 -7.32 9.51
C ILE A 152 4.55 -6.10 8.59
N TRP A 153 3.61 -5.16 8.71
CA TRP A 153 3.64 -3.91 7.95
C TRP A 153 4.71 -2.95 8.46
N ASN A 154 4.93 -2.96 9.77
CA ASN A 154 5.80 -2.01 10.44
C ASN A 154 7.29 -2.22 10.13
N LEU A 155 7.73 -3.45 9.83
CA LEU A 155 9.13 -3.69 9.45
C LEU A 155 9.54 -2.98 8.16
N PRO A 156 8.83 -3.14 7.01
CA PRO A 156 9.12 -2.34 5.82
C PRO A 156 9.07 -0.84 6.05
N ALA A 157 8.09 -0.35 6.82
CA ALA A 157 7.98 1.06 7.17
C ALA A 157 9.19 1.54 8.00
N ALA A 158 9.63 0.74 8.99
CA ALA A 158 10.83 1.01 9.77
C ALA A 158 12.12 1.01 8.92
N TRP A 159 12.17 0.20 7.87
CA TRP A 159 13.36 0.09 7.03
C TRP A 159 13.49 1.24 6.02
N ILE A 160 12.37 1.71 5.45
CA ILE A 160 12.37 2.61 4.28
C ILE A 160 11.87 4.03 4.64
N TRP A 161 10.86 4.15 5.50
CA TRP A 161 10.28 5.45 5.85
C TRP A 161 10.84 6.04 7.14
N ASN A 162 11.43 5.20 8.02
CA ASN A 162 12.13 5.70 9.20
C ASN A 162 13.55 6.14 8.82
N PRO A 163 13.98 7.38 9.13
CA PRO A 163 15.30 7.88 8.78
C PRO A 163 16.45 7.14 9.46
N THR A 164 16.17 6.38 10.52
CA THR A 164 17.14 5.49 11.17
C THR A 164 17.08 4.05 10.65
N GLY A 165 16.23 3.78 9.68
CA GLY A 165 16.08 2.47 9.05
C GLY A 165 17.26 2.13 8.12
N TRP A 166 17.66 0.87 8.10
CA TRP A 166 18.84 0.44 7.36
C TRP A 166 18.72 0.60 5.84
N LEU A 167 17.53 0.35 5.25
CA LEU A 167 17.32 0.57 3.81
C LEU A 167 17.26 2.07 3.47
N TYR A 168 16.65 2.88 4.36
CA TYR A 168 16.67 4.33 4.21
C TYR A 168 18.10 4.88 4.20
N ILE A 169 18.94 4.42 5.15
CA ILE A 169 20.36 4.82 5.26
C ILE A 169 21.15 4.33 4.03
N MET A 170 20.82 3.15 3.50
CA MET A 170 21.42 2.63 2.26
C MET A 170 21.07 3.50 1.03
N GLY A 171 20.00 4.29 1.07
CA GLY A 171 19.54 5.15 -0.01
C GLY A 171 18.25 4.71 -0.70
N MET A 172 17.62 3.62 -0.25
CA MET A 172 16.33 3.19 -0.79
C MET A 172 15.25 4.23 -0.53
N ARG A 173 14.35 4.41 -1.50
CA ARG A 173 13.21 5.34 -1.40
C ARG A 173 11.92 4.69 -1.90
N ASP A 174 10.84 5.05 -1.25
CA ASP A 174 9.46 4.77 -1.66
C ASP A 174 8.62 5.98 -1.22
N PHE A 175 8.28 6.85 -2.16
CA PHE A 175 7.73 8.18 -1.85
C PHE A 175 6.45 8.12 -1.03
N ALA A 176 5.51 7.30 -1.47
CA ALA A 176 4.20 7.21 -0.83
C ALA A 176 3.68 5.76 -0.66
N GLY A 177 4.52 4.74 -0.80
CA GLY A 177 4.12 3.36 -0.50
C GLY A 177 3.80 2.49 -1.70
N GLY A 178 4.41 2.75 -2.86
CA GLY A 178 4.30 1.80 -3.98
C GLY A 178 4.77 0.41 -3.59
N LEU A 179 5.83 0.30 -2.78
CA LEU A 179 6.30 -0.94 -2.21
C LEU A 179 5.61 -1.27 -0.88
N ILE A 180 5.69 -0.34 0.10
CA ILE A 180 5.28 -0.59 1.49
C ILE A 180 3.77 -0.82 1.62
N VAL A 181 2.96 -0.22 0.73
CA VAL A 181 1.50 -0.40 0.71
C VAL A 181 1.11 -1.43 -0.35
N HIS A 182 1.37 -1.11 -1.62
CA HIS A 182 0.76 -1.85 -2.72
C HIS A 182 1.46 -3.19 -3.01
N ALA A 183 2.76 -3.19 -3.25
CA ALA A 183 3.47 -4.43 -3.54
C ALA A 183 3.53 -5.36 -2.30
N ALA A 184 3.69 -4.79 -1.10
CA ALA A 184 3.68 -5.52 0.16
C ALA A 184 2.31 -6.17 0.43
N ALA A 185 1.18 -5.48 0.13
CA ALA A 185 -0.15 -6.10 0.24
C ALA A 185 -0.29 -7.32 -0.66
N GLY A 186 0.20 -7.25 -1.90
CA GLY A 186 0.23 -8.39 -2.81
C GLY A 186 1.08 -9.54 -2.29
N ALA A 187 2.26 -9.25 -1.76
CA ALA A 187 3.16 -10.26 -1.18
C ALA A 187 2.55 -10.92 0.08
N ALA A 188 1.95 -10.12 0.97
CA ALA A 188 1.23 -10.63 2.14
C ALA A 188 0.08 -11.55 1.73
N GLY A 189 -0.75 -11.10 0.79
CA GLY A 189 -1.85 -11.88 0.24
C GLY A 189 -1.41 -13.21 -0.35
N LEU A 190 -0.31 -13.23 -1.14
CA LEU A 190 0.28 -14.46 -1.66
C LEU A 190 0.73 -15.41 -0.54
N GLY A 191 1.35 -14.88 0.52
CA GLY A 191 1.74 -15.68 1.69
C GLY A 191 0.54 -16.38 2.34
N ILE A 192 -0.58 -15.65 2.48
CA ILE A 192 -1.84 -16.20 3.01
C ILE A 192 -2.42 -17.26 2.06
N LEU A 193 -2.42 -16.98 0.74
CA LEU A 193 -2.95 -17.89 -0.27
C LEU A 193 -2.19 -19.23 -0.35
N VAL A 194 -0.89 -19.24 -0.04
CA VAL A 194 -0.11 -20.51 0.10
C VAL A 194 -0.67 -21.38 1.20
N GLN A 195 -1.05 -20.81 2.35
CA GLN A 195 -1.69 -21.58 3.43
C GLN A 195 -3.09 -22.05 3.03
N VAL A 196 -3.89 -21.18 2.39
CA VAL A 196 -5.20 -21.56 1.83
C VAL A 196 -5.04 -22.76 0.89
N TRP A 197 -4.11 -22.69 -0.05
CA TRP A 197 -3.82 -23.76 -0.98
C TRP A 197 -3.39 -25.06 -0.29
N SER A 198 -2.58 -24.96 0.76
CA SER A 198 -2.19 -26.13 1.58
C SER A 198 -3.39 -26.83 2.20
N GLU A 199 -4.40 -26.08 2.66
CA GLU A 199 -5.64 -26.64 3.21
C GLU A 199 -6.55 -27.23 2.12
N GLU A 200 -6.70 -26.55 0.98
CA GLU A 200 -7.45 -27.00 -0.18
C GLU A 200 -6.90 -28.34 -0.71
N ARG A 201 -5.55 -28.46 -0.77
CA ARG A 201 -4.90 -29.70 -1.16
C ARG A 201 -5.16 -30.86 -0.20
N LYS A 202 -5.20 -30.63 1.09
CA LYS A 202 -5.55 -31.65 2.10
C LYS A 202 -6.99 -32.16 1.93
N LYS A 203 -7.88 -31.35 1.34
CA LYS A 203 -9.26 -31.71 0.96
C LYS A 203 -9.32 -32.44 -0.39
N GLY A 204 -8.18 -32.73 -1.03
CA GLY A 204 -8.10 -33.45 -2.30
C GLY A 204 -8.22 -32.60 -3.56
N LEU A 205 -8.24 -31.26 -3.44
CA LEU A 205 -8.33 -30.38 -4.61
C LEU A 205 -7.00 -30.34 -5.38
N LYS A 206 -7.09 -30.45 -6.70
CA LYS A 206 -5.94 -30.37 -7.63
C LYS A 206 -5.61 -28.94 -8.06
N GLU A 207 -6.63 -28.09 -8.10
CA GLU A 207 -6.55 -26.66 -8.43
C GLU A 207 -7.37 -25.88 -7.42
N SER A 208 -6.95 -24.65 -7.11
CA SER A 208 -7.73 -23.77 -6.24
C SER A 208 -9.03 -23.35 -6.93
N PRO A 209 -10.17 -23.40 -6.25
CA PRO A 209 -11.42 -22.95 -6.82
C PRO A 209 -11.31 -21.52 -7.33
N LYS A 210 -11.73 -21.30 -8.57
CA LYS A 210 -11.75 -19.96 -9.15
C LYS A 210 -12.92 -19.17 -8.58
N VAL A 211 -12.63 -17.94 -8.16
CA VAL A 211 -13.64 -16.95 -7.83
C VAL A 211 -13.95 -16.18 -9.11
N ASN A 212 -15.19 -16.17 -9.55
CA ASN A 212 -15.61 -15.37 -10.70
C ASN A 212 -16.04 -13.97 -10.23
N PRO A 213 -15.67 -12.90 -10.95
CA PRO A 213 -16.19 -11.58 -10.66
C PRO A 213 -17.73 -11.57 -10.75
N SER A 214 -18.36 -10.90 -9.80
CA SER A 214 -19.82 -10.64 -9.80
C SER A 214 -20.02 -9.13 -9.77
N LEU A 215 -19.94 -8.51 -10.94
CA LEU A 215 -19.84 -7.06 -11.06
C LEU A 215 -21.15 -6.37 -10.70
N SER A 216 -21.09 -5.42 -9.77
CA SER A 216 -22.12 -4.43 -9.51
C SER A 216 -21.61 -3.05 -9.96
N PRO A 217 -22.05 -2.56 -11.14
CA PRO A 217 -21.52 -1.34 -11.73
C PRO A 217 -21.62 -0.12 -10.83
N GLY A 218 -22.69 0.01 -10.06
CA GLY A 218 -22.90 1.14 -9.14
C GLY A 218 -21.87 1.17 -8.01
N TRP A 219 -21.70 0.06 -7.29
CA TRP A 219 -20.72 -0.06 -6.21
C TRP A 219 -19.29 0.06 -6.72
N LEU A 220 -18.99 -0.57 -7.85
CA LEU A 220 -17.68 -0.51 -8.48
C LEU A 220 -17.31 0.92 -8.90
N THR A 221 -18.24 1.65 -9.53
CA THR A 221 -18.01 3.04 -9.91
C THR A 221 -17.84 3.95 -8.70
N LEU A 222 -18.67 3.80 -7.67
CA LEU A 222 -18.56 4.58 -6.44
C LEU A 222 -17.20 4.33 -5.77
N SER A 223 -16.82 3.06 -5.64
CA SER A 223 -15.55 2.66 -5.04
C SER A 223 -14.35 3.29 -5.76
N ILE A 224 -14.25 3.16 -7.09
CA ILE A 224 -13.09 3.70 -7.82
C ILE A 224 -13.02 5.22 -7.75
N LEU A 225 -14.16 5.91 -7.76
CA LEU A 225 -14.18 7.37 -7.61
C LEU A 225 -13.71 7.80 -6.22
N LEU A 226 -14.16 7.12 -5.16
CA LEU A 226 -13.71 7.37 -3.80
C LEU A 226 -12.22 7.05 -3.60
N LEU A 227 -11.72 5.94 -4.19
CA LEU A 227 -10.29 5.63 -4.22
C LEU A 227 -9.49 6.72 -4.92
N TRP A 228 -9.97 7.19 -6.07
CA TRP A 228 -9.30 8.26 -6.82
C TRP A 228 -9.23 9.55 -6.01
N VAL A 229 -10.34 9.95 -5.39
CA VAL A 229 -10.39 11.11 -4.48
C VAL A 229 -9.45 10.90 -3.28
N GLY A 230 -9.41 9.70 -2.70
CA GLY A 230 -8.50 9.34 -1.60
C GLY A 230 -7.03 9.55 -1.95
N TRP A 231 -6.64 9.35 -3.21
CA TRP A 231 -5.27 9.58 -3.67
C TRP A 231 -4.83 11.05 -3.62
N PHE A 232 -5.75 12.04 -3.50
CA PHE A 232 -5.40 13.43 -3.17
C PHE A 232 -4.77 13.56 -1.77
N GLY A 233 -5.16 12.67 -0.84
CA GLY A 233 -4.49 12.57 0.45
C GLY A 233 -3.26 11.69 0.41
N PHE A 234 -3.31 10.61 -0.38
CA PHE A 234 -2.29 9.56 -0.39
C PHE A 234 -0.92 10.10 -0.85
N ASN A 235 -0.77 10.48 -2.11
CA ASN A 235 0.49 10.93 -2.66
C ASN A 235 0.85 12.37 -2.25
N PRO A 236 -0.02 13.39 -2.44
CA PRO A 236 0.31 14.75 -2.01
C PRO A 236 0.53 14.89 -0.50
N GLY A 237 -0.23 14.14 0.32
CA GLY A 237 -0.05 14.09 1.78
C GLY A 237 1.33 13.60 2.20
N SER A 238 1.95 12.71 1.41
CA SER A 238 3.28 12.16 1.66
C SER A 238 4.43 13.17 1.47
N VAL A 239 4.15 14.37 0.96
CA VAL A 239 5.08 15.51 1.07
C VAL A 239 5.22 15.98 2.53
N LEU A 240 4.25 15.66 3.39
CA LEU A 240 4.17 16.03 4.80
C LEU A 240 4.18 17.56 5.04
N ALA A 241 3.90 18.34 4.00
CA ALA A 241 3.85 19.79 4.03
C ALA A 241 2.91 20.34 2.95
N PHE A 242 2.21 21.42 3.26
CA PHE A 242 1.39 22.15 2.31
C PHE A 242 2.25 23.18 1.56
N ASN A 243 2.83 22.76 0.45
CA ASN A 243 3.76 23.57 -0.34
C ASN A 243 3.61 23.32 -1.86
N SER A 244 4.44 23.98 -2.67
CA SER A 244 4.41 23.85 -4.13
C SER A 244 4.69 22.41 -4.61
N SER A 245 5.50 21.63 -3.86
CA SER A 245 5.77 20.24 -4.18
C SER A 245 4.51 19.38 -4.07
N ALA A 246 3.69 19.58 -3.03
CA ALA A 246 2.41 18.89 -2.90
C ALA A 246 1.48 19.16 -4.10
N MET A 247 1.49 20.38 -4.63
CA MET A 247 0.71 20.73 -5.84
C MET A 247 1.22 19.99 -7.08
N VAL A 248 2.54 19.88 -7.24
CA VAL A 248 3.13 19.08 -8.33
C VAL A 248 2.76 17.60 -8.19
N VAL A 249 2.79 17.06 -6.98
CA VAL A 249 2.42 15.66 -6.71
C VAL A 249 0.95 15.37 -7.03
N VAL A 250 0.04 16.35 -6.84
CA VAL A 250 -1.33 16.25 -7.35
C VAL A 250 -1.32 16.01 -8.87
N LEU A 251 -0.59 16.83 -9.63
CA LEU A 251 -0.55 16.72 -11.09
C LEU A 251 0.06 15.38 -11.54
N THR A 252 1.21 14.97 -11.00
CA THR A 252 1.87 13.72 -11.39
C THR A 252 0.98 12.52 -11.10
N THR A 253 0.28 12.51 -9.97
CA THR A 253 -0.63 11.44 -9.58
C THR A 253 -1.79 11.28 -10.55
N PHE A 254 -2.49 12.36 -10.85
CA PHE A 254 -3.71 12.28 -11.69
C PHE A 254 -3.41 12.13 -13.17
N LEU A 255 -2.30 12.68 -13.66
CA LEU A 255 -1.86 12.46 -15.03
C LEU A 255 -1.45 11.01 -15.28
N ALA A 256 -0.75 10.37 -14.33
CA ALA A 256 -0.43 8.96 -14.43
C ALA A 256 -1.69 8.08 -14.45
N ALA A 257 -2.67 8.37 -13.60
CA ALA A 257 -3.95 7.66 -13.59
C ALA A 257 -4.70 7.80 -14.92
N ALA A 258 -4.85 9.02 -15.40
CA ALA A 258 -5.57 9.32 -16.64
C ALA A 258 -4.89 8.65 -17.86
N SER A 259 -3.57 8.76 -17.96
CA SER A 259 -2.83 8.16 -19.08
C SER A 259 -2.81 6.64 -19.03
N SER A 260 -2.75 6.03 -17.84
CA SER A 260 -2.85 4.56 -17.70
C SER A 260 -4.25 4.06 -18.05
N PHE A 261 -5.29 4.76 -17.60
CA PHE A 261 -6.67 4.48 -18.02
C PHE A 261 -6.82 4.50 -19.55
N LEU A 262 -6.40 5.55 -20.21
CA LEU A 262 -6.47 5.67 -21.66
C LEU A 262 -5.65 4.57 -22.36
N SER A 263 -4.47 4.27 -21.83
CA SER A 263 -3.57 3.23 -22.35
C SER A 263 -4.21 1.84 -22.29
N ILE A 264 -4.74 1.43 -21.15
CA ILE A 264 -5.35 0.09 -21.02
C ILE A 264 -6.59 -0.04 -21.90
N MET A 265 -7.44 1.01 -21.98
CA MET A 265 -8.62 1.04 -22.84
C MET A 265 -8.23 0.89 -24.31
N PHE A 266 -7.20 1.64 -24.75
CA PHE A 266 -6.69 1.57 -26.12
C PHE A 266 -6.12 0.17 -26.45
N PHE A 267 -5.20 -0.36 -25.65
CA PHE A 267 -4.57 -1.65 -25.92
C PHE A 267 -5.56 -2.82 -25.82
N GLN A 268 -6.51 -2.77 -24.91
CA GLN A 268 -7.58 -3.79 -24.81
C GLN A 268 -8.49 -3.76 -26.02
N TYR A 269 -8.94 -2.58 -26.45
CA TYR A 269 -9.73 -2.42 -27.68
C TYR A 269 -8.96 -2.92 -28.90
N TYR A 270 -7.70 -2.49 -29.05
CA TYR A 270 -6.87 -2.89 -30.19
C TYR A 270 -6.70 -4.41 -30.27
N ARG A 271 -6.50 -5.06 -29.12
CA ARG A 271 -6.32 -6.51 -29.03
C ARG A 271 -7.59 -7.31 -29.31
N THR A 272 -8.73 -6.87 -28.80
CA THR A 272 -9.98 -7.65 -28.85
C THR A 272 -10.97 -7.18 -29.92
N ARG A 273 -10.81 -5.96 -30.40
CA ARG A 273 -11.77 -5.25 -31.28
C ARG A 273 -13.16 -5.10 -30.65
N GLN A 274 -13.24 -5.19 -29.33
CA GLN A 274 -14.47 -5.01 -28.55
C GLN A 274 -14.27 -3.88 -27.55
N ASN A 275 -15.36 -3.23 -27.15
CA ASN A 275 -15.31 -2.22 -26.09
C ASN A 275 -14.80 -2.85 -24.80
N PRO A 276 -13.75 -2.29 -24.17
CA PRO A 276 -13.26 -2.78 -22.89
C PRO A 276 -14.33 -2.68 -21.81
N GLY A 277 -14.42 -3.71 -20.97
CA GLY A 277 -15.36 -3.74 -19.86
C GLY A 277 -14.97 -2.78 -18.72
N LEU A 278 -15.92 -2.53 -17.82
CA LEU A 278 -15.76 -1.64 -16.66
C LEU A 278 -14.57 -2.03 -15.79
N LEU A 279 -14.27 -3.32 -15.63
CA LEU A 279 -13.13 -3.80 -14.83
C LEU A 279 -11.78 -3.33 -15.39
N TYR A 280 -11.63 -3.26 -16.73
CA TYR A 280 -10.41 -2.69 -17.33
C TYR A 280 -10.29 -1.18 -17.12
N ALA A 281 -11.43 -0.47 -17.11
CA ALA A 281 -11.43 0.96 -16.78
C ALA A 281 -10.95 1.21 -15.34
N VAL A 282 -11.49 0.45 -14.39
CA VAL A 282 -11.08 0.50 -12.97
C VAL A 282 -9.61 0.17 -12.81
N ASN A 283 -9.18 -0.96 -13.35
CA ASN A 283 -7.78 -1.40 -13.24
C ASN A 283 -6.80 -0.47 -13.97
N GLY A 284 -7.24 0.20 -15.04
CA GLY A 284 -6.43 1.21 -15.71
C GLY A 284 -6.17 2.44 -14.84
N ILE A 285 -7.18 2.92 -14.13
CA ILE A 285 -7.03 4.02 -13.15
C ILE A 285 -6.11 3.57 -12.02
N LEU A 286 -6.41 2.43 -11.38
CA LEU A 286 -5.63 1.91 -10.26
C LEU A 286 -4.17 1.65 -10.62
N MET A 287 -3.91 1.06 -11.78
CA MET A 287 -2.56 0.78 -12.23
C MET A 287 -1.71 2.05 -12.35
N GLY A 288 -2.27 3.13 -12.91
CA GLY A 288 -1.58 4.42 -13.01
C GLY A 288 -1.31 5.04 -11.64
N LEU A 289 -2.30 5.00 -10.74
CA LEU A 289 -2.17 5.50 -9.36
C LEU A 289 -1.10 4.74 -8.58
N VAL A 290 -1.12 3.41 -8.64
CA VAL A 290 -0.14 2.56 -7.94
C VAL A 290 1.26 2.74 -8.49
N LEU A 291 1.40 2.73 -9.82
CA LEU A 291 2.70 2.81 -10.48
C LEU A 291 3.43 4.12 -10.17
N ILE A 292 2.69 5.24 -10.10
CA ILE A 292 3.30 6.55 -9.81
C ILE A 292 3.60 6.75 -8.32
N THR A 293 2.91 6.03 -7.43
CA THR A 293 2.99 6.21 -5.98
C THR A 293 4.41 6.23 -5.42
N PRO A 294 5.36 5.34 -5.79
CA PRO A 294 6.69 5.34 -5.19
C PRO A 294 7.60 6.47 -5.68
N LEU A 295 7.19 7.21 -6.72
CA LEU A 295 8.03 8.26 -7.32
C LEU A 295 7.28 9.55 -7.67
N ALA A 296 6.05 9.72 -7.21
CA ALA A 296 5.18 10.86 -7.55
C ALA A 296 5.80 12.22 -7.23
N GLY A 297 6.63 12.30 -6.17
CA GLY A 297 7.37 13.50 -5.77
C GLY A 297 8.72 13.67 -6.45
N PHE A 298 9.16 12.72 -7.28
CA PHE A 298 10.50 12.69 -7.84
C PHE A 298 10.54 12.93 -9.36
N VAL A 299 9.38 13.08 -9.99
CA VAL A 299 9.26 13.15 -11.44
C VAL A 299 8.44 14.35 -11.90
N SER A 300 8.66 14.77 -13.15
CA SER A 300 7.84 15.81 -13.78
C SER A 300 6.47 15.28 -14.21
N PRO A 301 5.48 16.18 -14.43
CA PRO A 301 4.19 15.81 -15.02
C PRO A 301 4.30 15.06 -16.35
N ALA A 302 5.26 15.42 -17.20
CA ALA A 302 5.49 14.72 -18.46
C ALA A 302 5.97 13.27 -18.26
N SER A 303 6.89 13.06 -17.31
CA SER A 303 7.35 11.71 -16.95
C SER A 303 6.21 10.86 -16.38
N SER A 304 5.29 11.45 -15.61
CA SER A 304 4.14 10.73 -15.06
C SER A 304 3.17 10.27 -16.15
N VAL A 305 2.99 11.04 -17.21
CA VAL A 305 2.20 10.63 -18.38
C VAL A 305 2.84 9.42 -19.07
N ILE A 306 4.16 9.45 -19.30
CA ILE A 306 4.88 8.32 -19.91
C ILE A 306 4.75 7.05 -19.05
N LEU A 307 4.96 7.18 -17.74
CA LEU A 307 4.80 6.07 -16.79
C LEU A 307 3.37 5.50 -16.82
N GLY A 308 2.36 6.36 -16.83
CA GLY A 308 0.97 5.93 -16.96
C GLY A 308 0.69 5.19 -18.27
N LEU A 309 1.22 5.68 -19.40
CA LEU A 309 1.07 4.99 -20.69
C LEU A 309 1.69 3.58 -20.69
N ILE A 310 2.78 3.37 -19.96
CA ILE A 310 3.39 2.05 -19.76
C ILE A 310 2.49 1.17 -18.88
N GLY A 311 1.71 1.74 -17.97
CA GLY A 311 0.86 1.01 -17.03
C GLY A 311 -0.14 0.09 -17.72
N GLY A 312 -0.80 0.51 -18.80
CA GLY A 312 -1.79 -0.31 -19.52
C GLY A 312 -1.23 -1.64 -20.04
N PRO A 313 -0.19 -1.64 -20.90
CA PRO A 313 0.47 -2.87 -21.36
C PRO A 313 1.01 -3.73 -20.22
N LEU A 314 1.58 -3.10 -19.19
CA LEU A 314 2.13 -3.79 -18.02
C LEU A 314 1.03 -4.55 -17.26
N PHE A 315 -0.12 -3.92 -17.02
CA PHE A 315 -1.28 -4.57 -16.41
C PHE A 315 -1.74 -5.79 -17.23
N LEU A 316 -1.95 -5.61 -18.53
CA LEU A 316 -2.42 -6.68 -19.41
C LEU A 316 -1.44 -7.86 -19.51
N ALA A 317 -0.13 -7.60 -19.42
CA ALA A 317 0.89 -8.63 -19.36
C ALA A 317 0.86 -9.38 -18.03
N GLY A 318 0.75 -8.64 -16.93
CA GLY A 318 0.62 -9.17 -15.56
C GLY A 318 -0.62 -10.03 -15.40
N GLU A 319 -1.79 -9.56 -15.84
CA GLU A 319 -3.04 -10.33 -15.84
C GLU A 319 -2.86 -11.70 -16.49
N LYS A 320 -2.27 -11.73 -17.69
CA LYS A 320 -1.99 -12.99 -18.40
C LYS A 320 -1.01 -13.90 -17.66
N TRP A 321 -0.05 -13.30 -16.97
CA TRP A 321 0.96 -14.06 -16.23
C TRP A 321 0.36 -14.69 -14.99
N PHE A 322 -0.34 -13.93 -14.16
CA PHE A 322 -0.99 -14.44 -12.94
C PHE A 322 -2.12 -15.42 -13.23
N ALA A 323 -2.86 -15.25 -14.34
CA ALA A 323 -3.92 -16.18 -14.75
C ALA A 323 -3.43 -17.62 -15.03
N LYS A 324 -2.12 -17.83 -15.23
CA LYS A 324 -1.53 -19.18 -15.38
C LYS A 324 -1.42 -19.94 -14.07
N ALA A 325 -1.54 -19.27 -12.94
CA ALA A 325 -1.44 -19.92 -11.64
C ALA A 325 -2.67 -20.81 -11.39
N LYS A 326 -2.42 -22.05 -10.96
CA LYS A 326 -3.48 -23.02 -10.66
C LYS A 326 -3.80 -23.10 -9.16
N TRP A 327 -2.96 -22.49 -8.34
CA TRP A 327 -3.02 -22.60 -6.89
C TRP A 327 -3.69 -21.40 -6.21
N PHE A 328 -4.02 -20.35 -6.97
CA PHE A 328 -4.82 -19.21 -6.52
C PHE A 328 -5.67 -18.64 -7.66
N SER A 329 -6.58 -17.75 -7.33
CA SER A 329 -7.38 -16.97 -8.25
C SER A 329 -7.26 -15.49 -7.89
N ASP A 330 -7.04 -14.65 -8.89
CA ASP A 330 -7.08 -13.18 -8.78
C ASP A 330 -8.14 -12.65 -9.76
N PRO A 331 -9.43 -12.67 -9.36
CA PRO A 331 -10.53 -12.35 -10.26
C PRO A 331 -10.61 -10.88 -10.62
N VAL A 332 -10.00 -10.01 -9.81
CA VAL A 332 -10.13 -8.56 -9.89
C VAL A 332 -8.86 -7.87 -10.41
N GLY A 333 -7.77 -8.62 -10.58
CA GLY A 333 -6.51 -8.07 -11.09
C GLY A 333 -5.70 -7.30 -10.05
N LEU A 334 -5.85 -7.63 -8.76
CA LEU A 334 -5.12 -6.95 -7.70
C LEU A 334 -3.60 -7.22 -7.78
N LEU A 335 -3.19 -8.44 -8.10
CA LEU A 335 -1.77 -8.77 -8.22
C LEU A 335 -1.09 -8.04 -9.39
N PRO A 336 -1.63 -8.01 -10.62
CA PRO A 336 -1.05 -7.19 -11.69
C PRO A 336 -1.11 -5.69 -11.38
N GLY A 337 -2.19 -5.20 -10.76
CA GLY A 337 -2.34 -3.78 -10.42
C GLY A 337 -1.41 -3.35 -9.29
N HIS A 338 -1.46 -4.03 -8.15
CA HIS A 338 -0.78 -3.57 -6.93
C HIS A 338 0.61 -4.20 -6.75
N LEU A 339 0.76 -5.54 -6.85
CA LEU A 339 2.07 -6.17 -6.67
C LEU A 339 3.01 -5.79 -7.81
N LEU A 340 2.60 -6.02 -9.06
CA LEU A 340 3.46 -5.74 -10.21
C LEU A 340 3.60 -4.23 -10.45
N GLY A 341 2.50 -3.46 -10.33
CA GLY A 341 2.52 -2.01 -10.49
C GLY A 341 3.42 -1.32 -9.48
N GLY A 342 3.31 -1.69 -8.20
CA GLY A 342 4.15 -1.13 -7.13
C GLY A 342 5.62 -1.51 -7.29
N LEU A 343 5.92 -2.79 -7.57
CA LEU A 343 7.27 -3.27 -7.83
C LEU A 343 7.89 -2.53 -9.02
N PHE A 344 7.18 -2.42 -10.13
CA PHE A 344 7.68 -1.72 -11.31
C PHE A 344 7.91 -0.23 -11.01
N GLY A 345 6.95 0.43 -10.32
CA GLY A 345 7.06 1.83 -9.96
C GLY A 345 8.32 2.15 -9.14
N VAL A 346 8.64 1.32 -8.13
CA VAL A 346 9.85 1.50 -7.31
C VAL A 346 11.12 1.41 -8.16
N LEU A 347 11.20 0.43 -9.06
CA LEU A 347 12.36 0.32 -9.95
C LEU A 347 12.48 1.53 -10.90
N MET A 348 11.35 2.14 -11.28
CA MET A 348 11.34 3.33 -12.14
C MET A 348 11.88 4.59 -11.45
N ILE A 349 12.06 4.61 -10.14
CA ILE A 349 12.78 5.67 -9.43
C ILE A 349 14.16 5.87 -10.07
N ALA A 350 14.91 4.79 -10.28
CA ALA A 350 16.25 4.85 -10.87
C ALA A 350 16.29 5.31 -12.34
N PHE A 351 15.16 5.26 -13.04
CA PHE A 351 15.09 5.68 -14.44
C PHE A 351 14.54 7.10 -14.59
N PHE A 352 13.51 7.45 -13.82
CA PHE A 352 12.71 8.64 -14.07
C PHE A 352 12.92 9.78 -13.07
N THR A 353 13.67 9.59 -11.97
CA THR A 353 13.93 10.67 -11.01
C THR A 353 14.56 11.87 -11.71
N GLN A 354 14.01 13.04 -11.42
CA GLN A 354 14.60 14.34 -11.72
C GLN A 354 14.95 15.01 -10.39
N ARG A 355 16.23 15.18 -10.13
CA ARG A 355 16.76 15.62 -8.83
C ARG A 355 16.09 16.91 -8.33
N SER A 356 15.72 17.83 -9.22
CA SER A 356 15.04 19.07 -8.84
C SER A 356 13.71 18.82 -8.13
N PHE A 357 12.90 17.85 -8.60
CA PHE A 357 11.65 17.45 -7.96
C PHE A 357 11.90 16.67 -6.67
N ALA A 358 12.90 15.79 -6.66
CA ALA A 358 13.27 15.04 -5.46
C ALA A 358 13.72 15.96 -4.33
N VAL A 359 14.54 16.95 -4.62
CA VAL A 359 14.96 18.00 -3.65
C VAL A 359 13.76 18.78 -3.14
N ALA A 360 12.87 19.22 -4.03
CA ALA A 360 11.67 19.97 -3.67
C ALA A 360 10.71 19.16 -2.78
N SER A 361 10.69 17.83 -2.94
CA SER A 361 9.90 16.88 -2.13
C SER A 361 10.63 16.37 -0.88
N GLY A 362 11.74 17.00 -0.50
CA GLY A 362 12.46 16.66 0.74
C GLY A 362 13.43 15.48 0.63
N THR A 363 13.77 15.02 -0.58
CA THR A 363 14.66 13.87 -0.80
C THR A 363 15.93 14.26 -1.61
N PRO A 364 16.80 15.12 -1.06
CA PRO A 364 17.97 15.66 -1.80
C PRO A 364 19.05 14.61 -2.11
N SER A 365 18.98 13.43 -1.48
CA SER A 365 19.95 12.36 -1.68
C SER A 365 19.74 11.56 -2.96
N LEU A 366 18.55 11.63 -3.59
CA LEU A 366 18.30 10.93 -4.83
C LEU A 366 19.06 11.59 -6.00
N PRO A 367 19.80 10.79 -6.81
CA PRO A 367 20.41 11.28 -8.05
C PRO A 367 19.35 11.50 -9.13
N ASP A 368 19.73 12.16 -10.21
CA ASP A 368 18.96 12.08 -11.46
C ASP A 368 18.88 10.63 -11.93
N GLY A 369 17.75 10.25 -12.53
CA GLY A 369 17.56 8.94 -13.10
C GLY A 369 18.35 8.73 -14.40
N LEU A 370 18.41 7.48 -14.86
CA LEU A 370 19.12 7.10 -16.08
C LEU A 370 18.68 7.91 -17.30
N LEU A 371 17.40 8.24 -17.41
CA LEU A 371 16.85 9.03 -18.52
C LEU A 371 17.19 10.53 -18.43
N PHE A 372 17.70 10.98 -17.30
CA PHE A 372 18.02 12.39 -17.02
C PHE A 372 19.51 12.62 -16.70
N GLY A 373 20.37 11.71 -17.12
CA GLY A 373 21.82 11.88 -17.02
C GLY A 373 22.42 11.42 -15.71
N GLY A 374 21.69 10.64 -14.87
CA GLY A 374 22.17 10.14 -13.57
C GLY A 374 23.36 9.17 -13.63
N GLY A 375 23.64 8.60 -14.79
CA GLY A 375 24.84 7.77 -15.02
C GLY A 375 25.02 6.65 -14.01
N TYR A 376 26.24 6.49 -13.50
CA TYR A 376 26.56 5.44 -12.54
C TYR A 376 25.75 5.52 -11.24
N SER A 377 25.46 6.72 -10.73
CA SER A 377 24.66 6.91 -9.51
C SER A 377 23.24 6.38 -9.67
N ALA A 378 22.63 6.55 -10.86
CA ALA A 378 21.31 5.98 -11.14
C ALA A 378 21.35 4.44 -11.24
N VAL A 379 22.44 3.84 -11.75
CA VAL A 379 22.64 2.37 -11.73
C VAL A 379 22.78 1.86 -10.29
N GLN A 380 23.51 2.57 -9.45
CA GLN A 380 23.59 2.24 -8.02
C GLN A 380 22.20 2.35 -7.34
N GLN A 381 21.41 3.39 -7.66
CA GLN A 381 20.05 3.52 -7.15
C GLN A 381 19.17 2.35 -7.60
N LEU A 382 19.26 1.91 -8.85
CA LEU A 382 18.54 0.74 -9.34
C LEU A 382 18.89 -0.52 -8.54
N ALA A 383 20.17 -0.74 -8.26
CA ALA A 383 20.61 -1.88 -7.47
C ALA A 383 20.05 -1.83 -6.02
N ILE A 384 20.05 -0.64 -5.40
CA ILE A 384 19.49 -0.43 -4.06
C ILE A 384 17.98 -0.70 -4.04
N GLU A 385 17.24 -0.12 -5.00
CA GLU A 385 15.78 -0.31 -5.10
C GLU A 385 15.43 -1.79 -5.36
N ALA A 386 16.14 -2.45 -6.27
CA ALA A 386 15.90 -3.86 -6.57
C ALA A 386 16.19 -4.77 -5.38
N PHE A 387 17.33 -4.54 -4.70
CA PHE A 387 17.72 -5.30 -3.51
C PHE A 387 16.71 -5.11 -2.37
N GLY A 388 16.39 -3.86 -2.01
CA GLY A 388 15.46 -3.56 -0.93
C GLY A 388 14.05 -4.07 -1.24
N THR A 389 13.59 -3.94 -2.49
CA THR A 389 12.30 -4.49 -2.93
C THR A 389 12.25 -6.01 -2.72
N ALA A 390 13.28 -6.74 -3.14
CA ALA A 390 13.32 -8.19 -2.95
C ALA A 390 13.25 -8.58 -1.47
N ILE A 391 14.04 -7.92 -0.62
CA ILE A 391 14.04 -8.19 0.83
C ILE A 391 12.68 -7.90 1.45
N VAL A 392 12.05 -6.77 1.15
CA VAL A 392 10.73 -6.40 1.68
C VAL A 392 9.68 -7.42 1.26
N LEU A 393 9.60 -7.75 -0.02
CA LEU A 393 8.57 -8.68 -0.51
C LEU A 393 8.74 -10.08 0.07
N ILE A 394 9.98 -10.59 0.15
CA ILE A 394 10.28 -11.89 0.78
C ILE A 394 9.90 -11.87 2.26
N THR A 395 10.27 -10.82 2.99
CA THR A 395 9.99 -10.72 4.42
C THR A 395 8.48 -10.69 4.69
N VAL A 396 7.75 -9.83 3.99
CA VAL A 396 6.29 -9.70 4.17
C VAL A 396 5.58 -11.00 3.79
N PHE A 397 5.97 -11.63 2.67
CA PHE A 397 5.43 -12.93 2.25
C PHE A 397 5.66 -14.02 3.33
N VAL A 398 6.91 -14.18 3.78
CA VAL A 398 7.27 -15.21 4.76
C VAL A 398 6.58 -14.99 6.10
N LEU A 399 6.61 -13.76 6.62
CA LEU A 399 5.95 -13.45 7.89
C LEU A 399 4.44 -13.65 7.80
N SER A 400 3.80 -13.26 6.70
CA SER A 400 2.37 -13.48 6.49
C SER A 400 2.04 -14.99 6.42
N PHE A 401 2.81 -15.76 5.65
CA PHE A 401 2.63 -17.21 5.57
C PHE A 401 2.79 -17.90 6.94
N LEU A 402 3.87 -17.60 7.67
CA LEU A 402 4.12 -18.21 8.99
C LEU A 402 3.02 -17.83 10.00
N THR A 403 2.61 -16.58 10.00
CA THR A 403 1.53 -16.08 10.87
C THR A 403 0.22 -16.81 10.63
N VAL A 404 -0.24 -16.87 9.36
CA VAL A 404 -1.50 -17.55 9.08
C VAL A 404 -1.43 -19.05 9.25
N ARG A 405 -0.24 -19.66 9.11
CA ARG A 405 -0.03 -21.06 9.42
C ARG A 405 -0.23 -21.35 10.93
N LEU A 406 0.26 -20.46 11.79
CA LEU A 406 0.03 -20.56 13.24
C LEU A 406 -1.46 -20.36 13.58
N ILE A 407 -2.09 -19.33 12.98
CA ILE A 407 -3.52 -19.08 13.15
C ILE A 407 -4.34 -20.29 12.68
N SER A 408 -3.98 -20.90 11.54
CA SER A 408 -4.64 -22.10 11.01
C SER A 408 -4.67 -23.25 12.00
N VAL A 409 -3.61 -23.43 12.77
CA VAL A 409 -3.59 -24.44 13.85
C VAL A 409 -4.55 -24.05 14.98
N ALA A 410 -4.55 -22.78 15.37
CA ALA A 410 -5.37 -22.28 16.50
C ALA A 410 -6.89 -22.33 16.21
N VAL A 411 -7.30 -22.03 14.96
CA VAL A 411 -8.71 -21.97 14.55
C VAL A 411 -9.16 -23.18 13.73
N HIS A 412 -8.38 -24.27 13.73
CA HIS A 412 -8.67 -25.50 12.98
C HIS A 412 -8.93 -25.27 11.49
N GLY A 413 -8.08 -24.48 10.84
CA GLY A 413 -8.13 -24.11 9.44
C GLY A 413 -8.68 -22.71 9.20
N ILE A 414 -8.03 -21.99 8.27
CA ILE A 414 -8.41 -20.61 7.92
C ILE A 414 -9.36 -20.51 6.72
N THR A 415 -9.47 -21.58 5.92
CA THR A 415 -10.31 -21.58 4.71
C THR A 415 -11.80 -21.60 5.03
N THR A 416 -12.54 -20.68 4.41
CA THR A 416 -14.01 -20.69 4.43
C THR A 416 -14.58 -21.83 3.58
N ASP A 417 -15.73 -22.36 4.02
CA ASP A 417 -16.54 -23.28 3.22
C ASP A 417 -17.77 -22.50 2.74
N TYR A 418 -17.62 -21.81 1.62
CA TYR A 418 -18.69 -20.98 1.03
C TYR A 418 -19.99 -21.72 0.72
N SER A 419 -19.96 -23.05 0.66
CA SER A 419 -21.19 -23.84 0.46
C SER A 419 -22.10 -23.83 1.69
N LYS A 420 -21.58 -23.40 2.85
CA LYS A 420 -22.26 -23.44 4.15
C LYS A 420 -22.54 -22.09 4.79
N GLU A 421 -21.88 -21.02 4.33
CA GLU A 421 -22.22 -19.68 4.78
C GLU A 421 -23.56 -19.23 4.21
N LYS A 422 -24.64 -19.52 4.93
CA LYS A 422 -25.82 -18.67 4.86
C LYS A 422 -25.38 -17.29 5.30
N LEU A 423 -25.28 -16.38 4.34
CA LEU A 423 -25.09 -14.96 4.60
C LEU A 423 -26.05 -14.57 5.71
N VAL A 424 -25.52 -14.21 6.87
CA VAL A 424 -26.30 -13.58 7.92
C VAL A 424 -26.73 -12.23 7.33
N SER A 425 -27.97 -12.20 6.87
CA SER A 425 -28.63 -11.03 6.32
C SER A 425 -28.83 -9.95 7.38
#